data_85ae31ddbb404afdfa1a3872fbf35187
#
_entry.id   85ae31ddbb404afdfa1a3872fbf35187
#
_cell.length_a   1.000
_cell.length_b   1.000
_cell.length_c   1.000
_cell.angle_alpha   90.00
_cell.angle_beta   90.00
_cell.angle_gamma   90.00
#
_symmetry.space_group_name_H-M   'P 1'
#
loop_
_entity.id
_entity.type
_entity.pdbx_description
1 polymer ?
#
loop_
_entity_poly.entity_id
_entity_poly.type
_entity_poly.pdbx_seq_one_letter_code
_entity_poly.pdbx_strand_id
1 'polypeptide(L)'
;QGEWVEEGQIATERDSFSLDATTFEHQGKRYLIWAQNVREGENTSLVMSEMENPTTLTGPEIVISDPEFDWERIGYKVNEGAAVIKHDGKIFVTYSASATDKNYAVGLLWADENADLMDEASWNKSETPVFATNAEARRFGPGHNSFTKAEDGETDVMIYHARVYEKIRGN
;
A
#
# COMPACT_ATOMS: atom_id res chain seq x y z
N GLN A 1 -27.94 6.35 -6.81
CA GLN A 1 -27.31 5.71 -5.64
C GLN A 1 -28.20 4.55 -5.26
N GLY A 2 -27.69 3.33 -5.30
CA GLY A 2 -28.41 2.11 -5.00
C GLY A 2 -28.33 1.74 -3.51
N GLU A 3 -29.03 0.67 -3.15
CA GLU A 3 -28.94 0.05 -1.85
C GLU A 3 -27.55 -0.63 -1.69
N TRP A 4 -26.94 -0.51 -0.50
CA TRP A 4 -25.73 -1.22 -0.16
C TRP A 4 -26.07 -2.68 0.17
N VAL A 5 -25.37 -3.61 -0.48
CA VAL A 5 -25.49 -5.05 -0.22
C VAL A 5 -24.16 -5.55 0.30
N GLU A 6 -24.19 -6.31 1.39
CA GLU A 6 -23.01 -6.97 1.93
C GLU A 6 -22.81 -8.30 1.18
N GLU A 7 -21.68 -8.40 0.45
CA GLU A 7 -21.34 -9.60 -0.34
C GLU A 7 -20.50 -10.62 0.46
N GLY A 8 -20.15 -10.29 1.70
CA GLY A 8 -19.35 -11.14 2.57
C GLY A 8 -17.84 -10.83 2.53
N GLN A 9 -17.08 -11.67 3.19
CA GLN A 9 -15.63 -11.56 3.30
C GLN A 9 -14.94 -12.19 2.07
N ILE A 10 -13.94 -11.51 1.51
CA ILE A 10 -13.04 -12.12 0.53
C ILE A 10 -12.19 -13.15 1.27
N ALA A 11 -12.23 -14.42 0.82
CA ALA A 11 -11.42 -15.48 1.39
C ALA A 11 -9.97 -15.34 0.95
N THR A 12 -9.04 -15.39 1.90
CA THR A 12 -7.60 -15.41 1.70
C THR A 12 -7.01 -16.75 2.12
N GLU A 13 -5.81 -17.10 1.61
CA GLU A 13 -5.14 -18.36 1.98
C GLU A 13 -4.76 -18.41 3.47
N ARG A 14 -4.54 -17.22 4.08
CA ARG A 14 -4.16 -17.11 5.49
C ARG A 14 -5.30 -16.53 6.31
N ASP A 15 -5.70 -17.23 7.35
CA ASP A 15 -6.61 -16.70 8.37
C ASP A 15 -5.80 -15.92 9.42
N SER A 16 -5.43 -14.69 9.08
CA SER A 16 -4.63 -13.80 9.92
C SER A 16 -5.10 -12.34 9.80
N PHE A 17 -4.62 -11.48 10.70
CA PHE A 17 -4.97 -10.06 10.68
C PHE A 17 -4.66 -9.44 9.32
N SER A 18 -5.64 -8.78 8.73
CA SER A 18 -5.56 -8.12 7.42
C SER A 18 -6.34 -6.81 7.40
N LEU A 19 -5.87 -5.84 6.58
CA LEU A 19 -6.48 -4.50 6.44
C LEU A 19 -6.06 -3.83 5.13
N ASP A 20 -6.60 -2.64 4.87
CA ASP A 20 -6.13 -1.67 3.86
C ASP A 20 -6.08 -2.22 2.43
N ALA A 21 -7.15 -2.88 2.00
CA ALA A 21 -7.21 -3.42 0.65
C ALA A 21 -7.41 -2.32 -0.40
N THR A 22 -6.70 -2.44 -1.52
CA THR A 22 -6.90 -1.63 -2.73
C THR A 22 -6.91 -2.52 -3.97
N THR A 23 -7.60 -2.09 -5.04
CA THR A 23 -7.63 -2.82 -6.31
C THR A 23 -7.14 -1.96 -7.45
N PHE A 24 -6.56 -2.61 -8.46
CA PHE A 24 -6.23 -1.98 -9.74
C PHE A 24 -6.42 -2.95 -10.89
N GLU A 25 -6.62 -2.42 -12.08
CA GLU A 25 -6.69 -3.21 -13.32
C GLU A 25 -5.43 -3.02 -14.13
N HIS A 26 -4.92 -4.09 -14.71
CA HIS A 26 -3.79 -4.06 -15.63
C HIS A 26 -3.90 -5.18 -16.64
N GLN A 27 -3.74 -4.86 -17.96
CA GLN A 27 -3.80 -5.79 -19.08
C GLN A 27 -5.02 -6.73 -19.04
N GLY A 28 -6.20 -6.20 -18.68
CA GLY A 28 -7.45 -6.95 -18.63
C GLY A 28 -7.63 -7.84 -17.38
N LYS A 29 -6.68 -7.84 -16.47
CA LYS A 29 -6.76 -8.52 -15.17
C LYS A 29 -7.00 -7.51 -14.07
N ARG A 30 -7.68 -7.93 -13.01
CA ARG A 30 -7.84 -7.15 -11.77
C ARG A 30 -6.99 -7.78 -10.68
N TYR A 31 -6.37 -6.94 -9.88
CA TYR A 31 -5.52 -7.33 -8.75
C TYR A 31 -6.05 -6.70 -7.47
N LEU A 32 -5.94 -7.43 -6.36
CA LEU A 32 -6.11 -6.93 -5.00
C LEU A 32 -4.74 -6.87 -4.34
N ILE A 33 -4.43 -5.74 -3.69
CA ILE A 33 -3.30 -5.61 -2.77
C ILE A 33 -3.88 -5.30 -1.40
N TRP A 34 -3.38 -5.99 -0.37
CA TRP A 34 -3.79 -5.75 1.02
C TRP A 34 -2.61 -5.93 1.97
N ALA A 35 -2.73 -5.37 3.17
CA ALA A 35 -1.77 -5.60 4.23
C ALA A 35 -2.23 -6.80 5.07
N GLN A 36 -1.33 -7.76 5.32
CA GLN A 36 -1.64 -8.96 6.09
C GLN A 36 -0.46 -9.41 6.96
N ASN A 37 -0.75 -9.97 8.13
CA ASN A 37 0.25 -10.65 8.94
C ASN A 37 0.62 -11.99 8.27
N VAL A 38 1.81 -12.05 7.71
CA VAL A 38 2.32 -13.24 6.99
C VAL A 38 3.51 -13.89 7.67
N ARG A 39 4.12 -13.21 8.66
CA ARG A 39 5.32 -13.68 9.36
C ARG A 39 5.21 -13.47 10.87
N GLU A 40 5.68 -14.44 11.63
CA GLU A 40 5.79 -14.30 13.08
C GLU A 40 6.76 -13.18 13.46
N GLY A 41 6.37 -12.34 14.42
CA GLY A 41 7.18 -11.22 14.93
C GLY A 41 7.17 -9.97 14.05
N GLU A 42 6.38 -9.95 12.98
CA GLU A 42 6.07 -8.76 12.18
C GLU A 42 4.58 -8.42 12.33
N ASN A 43 4.19 -7.20 11.92
CA ASN A 43 2.79 -6.81 11.96
C ASN A 43 2.12 -7.12 10.62
N THR A 44 2.51 -6.44 9.55
CA THR A 44 1.92 -6.68 8.22
C THR A 44 2.93 -6.51 7.09
N SER A 45 2.76 -7.33 6.07
CA SER A 45 3.41 -7.24 4.76
C SER A 45 2.36 -6.95 3.69
N LEU A 46 2.76 -6.45 2.52
CA LEU A 46 1.84 -6.31 1.39
C LEU A 46 1.74 -7.62 0.63
N VAL A 47 0.51 -8.10 0.53
CA VAL A 47 0.14 -9.31 -0.23
C VAL A 47 -0.64 -8.90 -1.46
N MET A 48 -0.48 -9.62 -2.56
CA MET A 48 -1.20 -9.40 -3.81
C MET A 48 -1.72 -10.72 -4.38
N SER A 49 -2.91 -10.66 -5.01
CA SER A 49 -3.47 -11.75 -5.81
C SER A 49 -4.29 -11.22 -6.97
N GLU A 50 -4.46 -12.03 -8.03
CA GLU A 50 -5.45 -11.76 -9.08
C GLU A 50 -6.87 -11.97 -8.57
N MET A 51 -7.82 -11.25 -9.16
CA MET A 51 -9.24 -11.36 -8.86
C MET A 51 -10.02 -11.88 -10.09
N GLU A 52 -10.86 -12.88 -9.89
CA GLU A 52 -11.84 -13.32 -10.89
C GLU A 52 -13.01 -12.34 -11.02
N ASN A 53 -13.46 -11.81 -9.88
CA ASN A 53 -14.53 -10.85 -9.75
C ASN A 53 -14.31 -9.99 -8.48
N PRO A 54 -15.12 -8.98 -8.17
CA PRO A 54 -14.90 -8.08 -7.04
C PRO A 54 -14.82 -8.74 -5.65
N THR A 55 -15.25 -9.99 -5.52
CA THR A 55 -15.34 -10.70 -4.23
C THR A 55 -14.54 -12.01 -4.19
N THR A 56 -13.84 -12.37 -5.28
CA THR A 56 -13.16 -13.67 -5.39
C THR A 56 -11.75 -13.51 -5.91
N LEU A 57 -10.79 -14.01 -5.13
CA LEU A 57 -9.40 -14.14 -5.58
C LEU A 57 -9.25 -15.39 -6.47
N THR A 58 -8.35 -15.31 -7.45
CA THR A 58 -8.05 -16.40 -8.36
C THR A 58 -6.55 -16.49 -8.62
N GLY A 59 -5.85 -17.29 -7.95
CA GLY A 59 -4.40 -17.44 -8.11
C GLY A 59 -3.70 -17.47 -6.77
N PRO A 60 -2.38 -17.61 -6.79
CA PRO A 60 -1.61 -17.59 -5.56
C PRO A 60 -1.65 -16.21 -4.92
N GLU A 61 -1.46 -16.19 -3.60
CA GLU A 61 -1.16 -14.98 -2.86
C GLU A 61 0.36 -14.82 -2.78
N ILE A 62 0.90 -13.74 -3.36
CA ILE A 62 2.33 -13.43 -3.30
C ILE A 62 2.58 -12.26 -2.34
N VAL A 63 3.75 -12.23 -1.70
CA VAL A 63 4.20 -11.12 -0.87
C VAL A 63 5.05 -10.18 -1.71
N ILE A 64 4.54 -8.98 -2.00
CA ILE A 64 5.26 -7.98 -2.82
C ILE A 64 6.10 -7.02 -2.00
N SER A 65 5.92 -6.96 -0.68
CA SER A 65 6.75 -6.15 0.23
C SER A 65 6.66 -6.65 1.66
N ASP A 66 7.81 -6.90 2.27
CA ASP A 66 7.99 -7.10 3.71
C ASP A 66 8.62 -5.84 4.35
N PRO A 67 8.37 -5.53 5.63
CA PRO A 67 9.08 -4.47 6.35
C PRO A 67 10.52 -4.90 6.65
N GLU A 68 11.46 -4.61 5.75
CA GLU A 68 12.85 -5.06 5.82
C GLU A 68 13.85 -3.97 6.20
N PHE A 69 13.59 -2.70 5.83
CA PHE A 69 14.47 -1.59 6.14
C PHE A 69 14.20 -1.02 7.54
N ASP A 70 15.24 -0.46 8.17
CA ASP A 70 15.14 0.11 9.52
C ASP A 70 14.03 1.16 9.65
N TRP A 71 13.86 1.99 8.61
CA TRP A 71 12.81 3.02 8.60
C TRP A 71 11.38 2.46 8.53
N GLU A 72 11.20 1.21 8.13
CA GLU A 72 9.89 0.54 8.07
C GLU A 72 9.50 -0.11 9.39
N ARG A 73 10.40 -0.12 10.36
CA ARG A 73 10.31 -0.96 11.57
C ARG A 73 10.34 -0.16 12.88
N ILE A 74 10.20 1.17 12.81
CA ILE A 74 10.22 2.04 13.98
C ILE A 74 8.86 1.96 14.68
N GLY A 75 8.84 1.34 15.87
CA GLY A 75 7.63 1.12 16.66
C GLY A 75 6.83 -0.10 16.23
N TYR A 76 6.44 -0.15 14.95
CA TYR A 76 5.76 -1.30 14.33
C TYR A 76 6.47 -1.70 13.05
N LYS A 77 6.50 -3.01 12.79
CA LYS A 77 7.06 -3.58 11.55
C LYS A 77 5.92 -3.77 10.55
N VAL A 78 5.59 -2.72 9.84
CA VAL A 78 4.42 -2.72 8.94
C VAL A 78 4.78 -2.23 7.55
N ASN A 79 4.18 -2.85 6.53
CA ASN A 79 3.89 -2.28 5.24
C ASN A 79 2.37 -2.34 5.07
N GLU A 80 1.71 -1.19 4.85
CA GLU A 80 0.26 -1.04 4.82
C GLU A 80 -0.18 0.11 3.89
N GLY A 81 -1.49 0.32 3.71
CA GLY A 81 -2.04 1.47 3.02
C GLY A 81 -1.58 1.60 1.57
N ALA A 82 -1.56 0.49 0.81
CA ALA A 82 -1.10 0.49 -0.57
C ALA A 82 -1.98 1.35 -1.48
N ALA A 83 -1.35 2.11 -2.39
CA ALA A 83 -2.03 2.84 -3.46
C ALA A 83 -1.24 2.71 -4.77
N VAL A 84 -1.95 2.53 -5.88
CA VAL A 84 -1.36 2.22 -7.19
C VAL A 84 -1.48 3.40 -8.13
N ILE A 85 -0.40 3.70 -8.85
CA ILE A 85 -0.36 4.65 -9.95
C ILE A 85 0.48 4.08 -11.10
N LYS A 86 0.11 4.42 -12.34
CA LYS A 86 0.82 3.98 -13.55
C LYS A 86 1.41 5.19 -14.24
N HIS A 87 2.68 5.12 -14.60
CA HIS A 87 3.37 6.17 -15.30
C HIS A 87 4.57 5.63 -16.07
N ASP A 88 4.81 6.15 -17.27
CA ASP A 88 5.99 5.86 -18.11
C ASP A 88 6.36 4.35 -18.19
N GLY A 89 5.37 3.51 -18.52
CA GLY A 89 5.58 2.08 -18.71
C GLY A 89 5.84 1.30 -17.42
N LYS A 90 5.52 1.88 -16.27
CA LYS A 90 5.68 1.24 -14.96
C LYS A 90 4.39 1.28 -14.15
N ILE A 91 4.27 0.29 -13.29
CA ILE A 91 3.27 0.24 -12.22
C ILE A 91 4.00 0.56 -10.92
N PHE A 92 3.57 1.62 -10.26
CA PHE A 92 4.07 2.03 -8.95
C PHE A 92 3.05 1.70 -7.87
N VAL A 93 3.53 1.17 -6.76
CA VAL A 93 2.74 0.96 -5.54
C VAL A 93 3.40 1.75 -4.43
N THR A 94 2.74 2.81 -3.97
CA THR A 94 3.12 3.47 -2.71
C THR A 94 2.52 2.71 -1.55
N TYR A 95 3.23 2.67 -0.43
CA TYR A 95 2.78 2.04 0.81
C TYR A 95 3.27 2.85 2.00
N SER A 96 2.71 2.61 3.16
CA SER A 96 3.11 3.27 4.39
C SER A 96 3.77 2.29 5.35
N ALA A 97 4.69 2.79 6.17
CA ALA A 97 5.47 1.96 7.06
C ALA A 97 5.78 2.65 8.39
N SER A 98 6.17 1.88 9.39
CA SER A 98 6.47 2.29 10.77
C SER A 98 5.24 2.65 11.61
N ALA A 99 5.46 3.10 12.84
CA ALA A 99 4.39 3.59 13.72
C ALA A 99 3.70 4.82 13.14
N THR A 100 2.40 4.93 13.36
CA THR A 100 1.59 6.08 12.94
C THR A 100 1.86 7.35 13.77
N ASP A 101 3.12 7.65 14.00
CA ASP A 101 3.63 8.87 14.64
C ASP A 101 4.46 9.70 13.64
N LYS A 102 5.47 10.43 14.08
CA LYS A 102 6.36 11.21 13.19
C LYS A 102 7.24 10.35 12.28
N ASN A 103 7.38 9.06 12.59
CA ASN A 103 8.18 8.12 11.83
C ASN A 103 7.40 7.47 10.68
N TYR A 104 6.08 7.62 10.66
CA TYR A 104 5.25 7.14 9.55
C TYR A 104 5.70 7.77 8.25
N ALA A 105 5.94 6.96 7.23
CA ALA A 105 6.50 7.41 5.97
C ALA A 105 6.01 6.53 4.81
N VAL A 106 6.10 7.08 3.61
CA VAL A 106 5.69 6.40 2.38
C VAL A 106 6.88 5.77 1.71
N GLY A 107 6.80 4.48 1.42
CA GLY A 107 7.70 3.73 0.57
C GLY A 107 7.17 3.59 -0.86
N LEU A 108 8.00 3.00 -1.73
CA LEU A 108 7.68 2.82 -3.13
C LEU A 108 8.15 1.46 -3.63
N LEU A 109 7.23 0.73 -4.26
CA LEU A 109 7.52 -0.40 -5.12
C LEU A 109 7.28 -0.01 -6.58
N TRP A 110 7.96 -0.69 -7.51
CA TRP A 110 7.66 -0.57 -8.93
C TRP A 110 7.98 -1.84 -9.69
N ALA A 111 7.19 -2.08 -10.74
CA ALA A 111 7.41 -3.12 -11.73
C ALA A 111 7.28 -2.53 -13.14
N ASP A 112 7.92 -3.17 -14.13
CA ASP A 112 7.65 -2.86 -15.54
C ASP A 112 6.21 -3.27 -15.89
N GLU A 113 5.50 -2.49 -16.68
CA GLU A 113 4.11 -2.79 -17.05
C GLU A 113 3.94 -4.07 -17.87
N ASN A 114 5.03 -4.58 -18.49
CA ASN A 114 5.03 -5.81 -19.26
C ASN A 114 5.58 -7.02 -18.47
N ALA A 115 5.98 -6.81 -17.21
CA ALA A 115 6.44 -7.90 -16.35
C ALA A 115 5.27 -8.76 -15.85
N ASP A 116 5.57 -9.97 -15.44
CA ASP A 116 4.60 -10.78 -14.69
C ASP A 116 4.46 -10.21 -13.27
N LEU A 117 3.34 -9.55 -13.00
CA LEU A 117 3.10 -8.92 -11.70
C LEU A 117 2.91 -9.94 -10.56
N MET A 118 2.63 -11.21 -10.91
CA MET A 118 2.50 -12.29 -9.94
C MET A 118 3.85 -13.00 -9.65
N ASP A 119 4.93 -12.55 -10.27
CA ASP A 119 6.29 -12.93 -9.89
C ASP A 119 6.86 -11.88 -8.90
N GLU A 120 7.17 -12.31 -7.67
CA GLU A 120 7.79 -11.45 -6.64
C GLU A 120 9.06 -10.76 -7.14
N ALA A 121 9.84 -11.44 -8.01
CA ALA A 121 11.08 -10.90 -8.57
C ALA A 121 10.86 -9.73 -9.55
N SER A 122 9.64 -9.52 -10.04
CA SER A 122 9.28 -8.38 -10.89
C SER A 122 9.22 -7.06 -10.13
N TRP A 123 9.08 -7.12 -8.80
CA TRP A 123 8.92 -5.95 -7.95
C TRP A 123 10.26 -5.46 -7.42
N ASN A 124 10.50 -4.18 -7.61
CA ASN A 124 11.62 -3.45 -7.04
C ASN A 124 11.12 -2.59 -5.88
N LYS A 125 11.98 -2.29 -4.92
CA LYS A 125 11.64 -1.54 -3.72
C LYS A 125 12.67 -0.45 -3.43
N SER A 126 12.19 0.75 -3.06
CA SER A 126 13.08 1.84 -2.63
C SER A 126 13.63 1.56 -1.23
N GLU A 127 14.96 1.64 -1.08
CA GLU A 127 15.66 1.45 0.21
C GLU A 127 15.37 2.56 1.22
N THR A 128 14.91 3.72 0.74
CA THR A 128 14.58 4.88 1.58
C THR A 128 13.14 5.33 1.33
N PRO A 129 12.49 5.98 2.32
CA PRO A 129 11.16 6.51 2.10
C PRO A 129 11.18 7.59 1.01
N VAL A 130 10.16 7.57 0.16
CA VAL A 130 9.98 8.57 -0.91
C VAL A 130 9.21 9.80 -0.43
N PHE A 131 8.50 9.68 0.70
CA PHE A 131 7.80 10.79 1.33
C PHE A 131 7.77 10.58 2.85
N ALA A 132 8.31 11.55 3.60
CA ALA A 132 8.51 11.44 5.03
C ALA A 132 8.26 12.78 5.73
N THR A 133 8.38 12.80 7.06
CA THR A 133 8.24 14.00 7.90
C THR A 133 9.06 15.17 7.35
N ASN A 134 8.39 16.30 7.15
CA ASN A 134 8.99 17.59 6.88
C ASN A 134 8.68 18.55 8.03
N ALA A 135 9.65 18.74 8.92
CA ALA A 135 9.49 19.56 10.11
C ALA A 135 9.35 21.06 9.78
N GLU A 136 10.01 21.55 8.73
CA GLU A 136 9.93 22.94 8.28
C GLU A 136 8.51 23.27 7.80
N ALA A 137 7.92 22.38 6.99
CA ALA A 137 6.54 22.49 6.54
C ALA A 137 5.51 22.09 7.62
N ARG A 138 5.96 21.65 8.80
CA ARG A 138 5.11 21.13 9.90
C ARG A 138 4.18 20.01 9.40
N ARG A 139 4.76 19.04 8.69
CA ARG A 139 4.08 17.81 8.26
C ARG A 139 4.81 16.62 8.84
N PHE A 140 4.18 15.98 9.82
CA PHE A 140 4.76 14.87 10.57
C PHE A 140 4.00 13.58 10.29
N GLY A 141 4.74 12.51 9.97
CA GLY A 141 4.20 11.20 9.70
C GLY A 141 3.23 11.18 8.52
N PRO A 142 3.64 11.64 7.32
CA PRO A 142 2.79 11.56 6.14
C PRO A 142 2.63 10.10 5.69
N GLY A 143 1.44 9.73 5.26
CA GLY A 143 1.21 8.39 4.73
C GLY A 143 -0.24 8.09 4.39
N HIS A 144 -0.51 6.80 4.17
CA HIS A 144 -1.80 6.21 3.84
C HIS A 144 -2.48 7.00 2.72
N ASN A 145 -1.75 7.13 1.62
CA ASN A 145 -2.16 7.98 0.51
C ASN A 145 -3.09 7.26 -0.46
N SER A 146 -3.74 8.06 -1.28
CA SER A 146 -4.44 7.64 -2.48
C SER A 146 -4.11 8.56 -3.64
N PHE A 147 -4.42 8.15 -4.86
CA PHE A 147 -4.24 8.95 -6.06
C PHE A 147 -5.57 9.26 -6.73
N THR A 148 -5.66 10.43 -7.33
CA THR A 148 -6.76 10.84 -8.20
C THR A 148 -6.23 11.76 -9.29
N LYS A 149 -7.08 12.09 -10.27
CA LYS A 149 -6.78 13.14 -11.26
C LYS A 149 -7.34 14.48 -10.80
N ALA A 150 -6.62 15.55 -11.12
CA ALA A 150 -7.13 16.91 -10.99
C ALA A 150 -8.28 17.19 -11.97
N GLU A 151 -8.89 18.36 -11.90
CA GLU A 151 -10.01 18.76 -12.77
C GLU A 151 -9.65 18.79 -14.26
N ASP A 152 -8.36 18.92 -14.61
CA ASP A 152 -7.84 18.84 -15.98
C ASP A 152 -7.90 17.42 -16.56
N GLY A 153 -8.10 16.39 -15.72
CA GLY A 153 -8.14 14.99 -16.10
C GLY A 153 -6.75 14.39 -16.40
N GLU A 154 -5.69 15.18 -16.34
CA GLU A 154 -4.31 14.80 -16.71
C GLU A 154 -3.38 14.75 -15.51
N THR A 155 -3.39 15.78 -14.67
CA THR A 155 -2.50 15.92 -13.52
C THR A 155 -2.83 14.90 -12.42
N ASP A 156 -1.85 14.09 -12.05
CA ASP A 156 -1.97 13.19 -10.91
C ASP A 156 -1.89 13.95 -9.59
N VAL A 157 -2.82 13.67 -8.70
CA VAL A 157 -2.89 14.25 -7.35
C VAL A 157 -2.78 13.17 -6.31
N MET A 158 -1.80 13.30 -5.41
CA MET A 158 -1.65 12.46 -4.24
C MET A 158 -2.38 13.09 -3.04
N ILE A 159 -3.30 12.35 -2.45
CA ILE A 159 -4.00 12.73 -1.23
C ILE A 159 -3.43 11.88 -0.10
N TYR A 160 -3.01 12.50 1.00
CA TYR A 160 -2.41 11.82 2.14
C TYR A 160 -2.79 12.49 3.45
N HIS A 161 -2.64 11.79 4.56
CA HIS A 161 -2.72 12.43 5.88
C HIS A 161 -1.33 12.76 6.42
N ALA A 162 -1.26 13.81 7.24
CA ALA A 162 -0.09 14.15 8.04
C ALA A 162 -0.54 14.97 9.26
N ARG A 163 0.23 14.92 10.34
CA ARG A 163 -0.02 15.75 11.53
C ARG A 163 0.67 17.11 11.39
N VAL A 164 0.10 18.13 12.02
CA VAL A 164 0.70 19.46 12.15
C VAL A 164 1.55 19.60 13.43
N TYR A 165 1.70 18.51 14.19
CA TYR A 165 2.45 18.43 15.46
C TYR A 165 3.32 17.17 15.49
N GLU A 166 4.49 17.27 16.09
CA GLU A 166 5.45 16.17 16.17
C GLU A 166 5.07 15.12 17.23
N LYS A 167 4.60 15.58 18.39
CA LYS A 167 4.29 14.70 19.53
C LYS A 167 2.79 14.46 19.66
N ILE A 168 2.39 13.21 19.79
CA ILE A 168 1.03 12.84 20.15
C ILE A 168 0.81 13.22 21.62
N ARG A 169 -0.24 13.99 21.92
CA ARG A 169 -0.58 14.34 23.31
C ARG A 169 -1.14 13.11 24.01
N GLY A 170 -0.53 12.73 25.13
CA GLY A 170 -1.04 11.67 26.01
C GLY A 170 -0.20 10.40 26.04
N ASN A 171 0.98 10.38 25.42
CA ASN A 171 2.01 9.35 25.63
C ASN A 171 3.17 9.90 26.43
#